data_c55c6f5004b557970115282aeecba7a4
#
_entry.id   c55c6f5004b557970115282aeecba7a4
#
_cell.length_a   1.000
_cell.length_b   1.000
_cell.length_c   1.000
_cell.angle_alpha   90.00
_cell.angle_beta   90.00
_cell.angle_gamma   90.00
#
_symmetry.space_group_name_H-M   'P 1'
#
loop_
_entity.id
_entity.type
_entity.pdbx_description
1 polymer ?
#
loop_
_entity_poly.entity_id
_entity_poly.type
_entity_poly.pdbx_seq_one_letter_code
_entity_poly.pdbx_strand_id
1 'polypeptide(L)'
;MAVGYDKAYKLLAIQERISNAKAKDLIDRGLVKVGDKKVMIARGEIKEDTKFSVKELAKTKVIFEDDDILVVDKPAFITADEVAKTFKNAILLNRLDKETSGVMMFAKNEEFQKKAIKEFAQNRVYKEYVAIVEGKVIEEIVIDKPILTTKDRGVAKSKVDKNGKSAKTTVYPLLVEGNKSKIKLVIESGRTHQIRVHLNFVGL
;
A
#
# COMPACT_ATOMS: atom_id res chain seq x y z
N MET A 1 3.76 -43.64 -2.51
CA MET A 1 4.06 -43.03 -1.20
C MET A 1 3.11 -41.84 -1.03
N ALA A 2 2.45 -41.71 0.13
CA ALA A 2 1.60 -40.58 0.39
C ALA A 2 2.48 -39.32 0.50
N VAL A 3 2.14 -38.24 -0.20
CA VAL A 3 2.84 -36.96 -0.09
C VAL A 3 2.51 -36.34 1.27
N GLY A 4 3.53 -36.05 2.06
CA GLY A 4 3.38 -35.40 3.35
C GLY A 4 2.89 -33.94 3.24
N TYR A 5 2.54 -33.35 4.40
CA TYR A 5 2.16 -31.94 4.53
C TYR A 5 3.06 -31.27 5.57
N ASP A 6 3.52 -30.04 5.30
CA ASP A 6 4.17 -29.19 6.29
C ASP A 6 3.74 -27.73 6.09
N LYS A 7 4.14 -26.86 6.99
CA LYS A 7 3.80 -25.44 6.98
C LYS A 7 4.41 -24.75 5.77
N ALA A 8 3.62 -23.96 5.06
CA ALA A 8 4.03 -23.27 3.84
C ALA A 8 5.36 -22.51 3.98
N TYR A 9 5.56 -21.78 5.09
CA TYR A 9 6.80 -21.04 5.32
C TYR A 9 8.03 -21.93 5.47
N LYS A 10 7.91 -23.16 6.00
CA LYS A 10 9.04 -24.06 6.14
C LYS A 10 9.47 -24.62 4.78
N LEU A 11 8.48 -25.06 3.98
CA LEU A 11 8.75 -25.56 2.64
C LEU A 11 9.33 -24.45 1.74
N LEU A 12 8.79 -23.22 1.83
CA LEU A 12 9.35 -22.08 1.15
C LEU A 12 10.79 -21.77 1.58
N ALA A 13 11.06 -21.83 2.89
CA ALA A 13 12.39 -21.58 3.44
C ALA A 13 13.43 -22.58 2.89
N ILE A 14 13.04 -23.84 2.77
CA ILE A 14 13.87 -24.91 2.17
C ILE A 14 14.09 -24.64 0.68
N GLN A 15 13.00 -24.39 -0.08
CA GLN A 15 13.07 -24.16 -1.53
C GLN A 15 13.98 -22.97 -1.87
N GLU A 16 13.79 -21.84 -1.18
CA GLU A 16 14.51 -20.59 -1.46
C GLU A 16 15.84 -20.45 -0.69
N ARG A 17 16.18 -21.42 0.15
CA ARG A 17 17.38 -21.40 1.01
C ARG A 17 17.47 -20.14 1.89
N ILE A 18 16.34 -19.74 2.50
CA ILE A 18 16.21 -18.58 3.37
C ILE A 18 15.76 -18.98 4.77
N SER A 19 15.85 -18.05 5.71
CA SER A 19 15.36 -18.28 7.07
C SER A 19 13.83 -18.41 7.11
N ASN A 20 13.31 -19.15 8.10
CA ASN A 20 11.87 -19.26 8.36
C ASN A 20 11.20 -17.89 8.58
N ALA A 21 11.92 -16.95 9.22
CA ALA A 21 11.42 -15.59 9.43
C ALA A 21 11.25 -14.84 8.11
N LYS A 22 12.24 -14.95 7.20
CA LYS A 22 12.18 -14.36 5.87
C LYS A 22 11.07 -14.98 5.01
N ALA A 23 10.91 -16.31 5.07
CA ALA A 23 9.85 -17.00 4.35
C ALA A 23 8.45 -16.55 4.81
N LYS A 24 8.24 -16.39 6.13
CA LYS A 24 6.99 -15.83 6.67
C LYS A 24 6.76 -14.40 6.18
N ASP A 25 7.77 -13.53 6.26
CA ASP A 25 7.68 -12.15 5.78
C ASP A 25 7.28 -12.08 4.30
N LEU A 26 7.85 -12.92 3.43
CA LEU A 26 7.50 -12.98 2.00
C LEU A 26 6.03 -13.40 1.79
N ILE A 27 5.55 -14.39 2.54
CA ILE A 27 4.15 -14.84 2.47
C ILE A 27 3.22 -13.73 2.99
N ASP A 28 3.52 -13.13 4.15
CA ASP A 28 2.71 -12.07 4.77
C ASP A 28 2.69 -10.78 3.92
N ARG A 29 3.70 -10.59 3.06
CA ARG A 29 3.71 -9.54 2.03
C ARG A 29 2.87 -9.88 0.80
N GLY A 30 2.39 -11.13 0.65
CA GLY A 30 1.66 -11.58 -0.53
C GLY A 30 2.54 -11.73 -1.78
N LEU A 31 3.85 -11.97 -1.59
CA LEU A 31 4.84 -12.11 -2.66
C LEU A 31 5.00 -13.57 -3.12
N VAL A 32 4.38 -14.52 -2.45
CA VAL A 32 4.53 -15.96 -2.69
C VAL A 32 3.27 -16.50 -3.35
N LYS A 33 3.45 -17.27 -4.42
CA LYS A 33 2.37 -17.95 -5.14
C LYS A 33 2.67 -19.44 -5.30
N VAL A 34 1.57 -20.20 -5.48
CA VAL A 34 1.58 -21.57 -5.98
C VAL A 34 0.71 -21.58 -7.23
N GLY A 35 1.33 -21.77 -8.40
CA GLY A 35 0.69 -21.45 -9.68
C GLY A 35 0.26 -19.98 -9.68
N ASP A 36 -1.01 -19.72 -10.00
CA ASP A 36 -1.56 -18.33 -10.02
C ASP A 36 -2.12 -17.87 -8.67
N LYS A 37 -2.22 -18.76 -7.68
CA LYS A 37 -2.83 -18.43 -6.38
C LYS A 37 -1.80 -17.95 -5.38
N LYS A 38 -2.09 -16.79 -4.72
CA LYS A 38 -1.28 -16.30 -3.62
C LYS A 38 -1.37 -17.22 -2.40
N VAL A 39 -0.24 -17.47 -1.75
CA VAL A 39 -0.19 -18.10 -0.43
C VAL A 39 -0.53 -17.07 0.62
N MET A 40 -1.67 -17.21 1.29
CA MET A 40 -2.19 -16.19 2.22
C MET A 40 -1.82 -16.44 3.68
N ILE A 41 -1.52 -17.69 4.04
CA ILE A 41 -1.30 -18.12 5.43
C ILE A 41 0.05 -18.81 5.54
N ALA A 42 1.02 -18.14 6.16
CA ALA A 42 2.37 -18.68 6.30
C ALA A 42 2.41 -19.99 7.10
N ARG A 43 1.55 -20.14 8.11
CA ARG A 43 1.46 -21.34 8.95
C ARG A 43 0.46 -22.38 8.45
N GLY A 44 -0.20 -22.14 7.31
CA GLY A 44 -1.08 -23.10 6.67
C GLY A 44 -0.30 -24.32 6.20
N GLU A 45 -0.92 -25.49 6.28
CA GLU A 45 -0.35 -26.75 5.78
C GLU A 45 -0.56 -26.87 4.27
N ILE A 46 0.48 -27.29 3.58
CA ILE A 46 0.51 -27.48 2.15
C ILE A 46 1.33 -28.73 1.81
N LYS A 47 1.11 -29.33 0.66
CA LYS A 47 1.84 -30.53 0.24
C LYS A 47 3.35 -30.27 0.14
N GLU A 48 4.17 -31.21 0.57
CA GLU A 48 5.63 -31.10 0.57
C GLU A 48 6.23 -30.96 -0.84
N ASP A 49 5.57 -31.47 -1.86
CA ASP A 49 5.98 -31.35 -3.26
C ASP A 49 5.58 -30.01 -3.92
N THR A 50 4.95 -29.10 -3.17
CA THR A 50 4.50 -27.79 -3.67
C THR A 50 5.68 -26.95 -4.14
N LYS A 51 5.55 -26.39 -5.35
CA LYS A 51 6.50 -25.41 -5.89
C LYS A 51 5.97 -24.01 -5.72
N PHE A 52 6.78 -23.18 -5.07
CA PHE A 52 6.49 -21.76 -4.86
C PHE A 52 7.16 -20.91 -5.93
N SER A 53 6.51 -19.82 -6.31
CA SER A 53 7.12 -18.69 -7.01
C SER A 53 7.16 -17.48 -6.10
N VAL A 54 8.29 -16.80 -6.05
CA VAL A 54 8.50 -15.60 -5.21
C VAL A 54 8.70 -14.41 -6.11
N LYS A 55 7.86 -13.38 -5.92
CA LYS A 55 8.02 -12.11 -6.62
C LYS A 55 9.13 -11.31 -5.94
N GLU A 56 10.13 -10.87 -6.70
CA GLU A 56 11.17 -9.97 -6.20
C GLU A 56 10.59 -8.60 -5.82
N LEU A 57 11.09 -8.06 -4.70
CA LEU A 57 10.81 -6.69 -4.32
C LEU A 57 11.64 -5.72 -5.15
N ALA A 58 10.96 -4.80 -5.83
CA ALA A 58 11.66 -3.69 -6.46
C ALA A 58 12.32 -2.80 -5.38
N LYS A 59 13.43 -2.19 -5.76
CA LYS A 59 14.14 -1.23 -4.88
C LYS A 59 13.47 0.14 -4.95
N THR A 60 13.47 0.86 -3.84
CA THR A 60 13.12 2.29 -3.81
C THR A 60 14.10 3.07 -4.70
N LYS A 61 13.56 3.95 -5.54
CA LYS A 61 14.36 4.80 -6.44
C LYS A 61 14.25 6.25 -6.01
N VAL A 62 15.36 6.97 -5.98
CA VAL A 62 15.33 8.43 -5.85
C VAL A 62 14.87 9.01 -7.18
N ILE A 63 13.86 9.89 -7.13
CA ILE A 63 13.31 10.59 -8.30
C ILE A 63 13.89 11.99 -8.40
N PHE A 64 14.00 12.66 -7.25
CA PHE A 64 14.50 14.02 -7.16
C PHE A 64 15.14 14.24 -5.77
N GLU A 65 16.17 15.03 -5.72
CA GLU A 65 16.84 15.44 -4.49
C GLU A 65 17.50 16.79 -4.67
N ASP A 66 17.32 17.68 -3.70
CA ASP A 66 18.05 18.94 -3.54
C ASP A 66 18.45 19.14 -2.07
N ASP A 67 18.72 20.38 -1.65
CA ASP A 67 19.14 20.69 -0.27
C ASP A 67 17.98 20.58 0.74
N ASP A 68 16.74 20.72 0.31
CA ASP A 68 15.55 20.79 1.14
C ASP A 68 14.72 19.51 1.13
N ILE A 69 14.62 18.84 -0.01
CA ILE A 69 13.68 17.73 -0.22
C ILE A 69 14.35 16.52 -0.88
N LEU A 70 13.94 15.34 -0.45
CA LEU A 70 14.21 14.07 -1.12
C LEU A 70 12.87 13.46 -1.54
N VAL A 71 12.74 13.12 -2.82
CA VAL A 71 11.57 12.48 -3.41
C VAL A 71 11.95 11.10 -3.94
N VAL A 72 11.17 10.10 -3.55
CA VAL A 72 11.43 8.71 -3.92
C VAL A 72 10.20 8.03 -4.52
N ASP A 73 10.41 7.06 -5.41
CA ASP A 73 9.41 6.11 -5.85
C ASP A 73 9.43 4.88 -4.92
N LYS A 74 8.41 4.77 -4.06
CA LYS A 74 8.24 3.63 -3.18
C LYS A 74 7.65 2.46 -3.99
N PRO A 75 8.29 1.31 -4.05
CA PRO A 75 7.67 0.14 -4.64
C PRO A 75 6.51 -0.39 -3.77
N ALA A 76 5.61 -1.15 -4.38
CA ALA A 76 4.59 -1.89 -3.65
C ALA A 76 5.21 -2.97 -2.74
N PHE A 77 4.47 -3.39 -1.72
CA PHE A 77 4.79 -4.45 -0.75
C PHE A 77 5.87 -4.12 0.29
N ILE A 78 6.36 -2.88 0.34
CA ILE A 78 7.15 -2.37 1.46
C ILE A 78 6.40 -1.24 2.16
N THR A 79 6.61 -1.08 3.45
CA THR A 79 5.96 -0.03 4.24
C THR A 79 6.69 1.32 4.08
N ALA A 80 5.98 2.42 4.35
CA ALA A 80 6.59 3.74 4.39
C ALA A 80 7.72 3.83 5.44
N ASP A 81 7.56 3.13 6.57
CA ASP A 81 8.56 3.12 7.64
C ASP A 81 9.84 2.34 7.24
N GLU A 82 9.71 1.28 6.41
CA GLU A 82 10.87 0.57 5.86
C GLU A 82 11.65 1.47 4.88
N VAL A 83 10.95 2.24 4.04
CA VAL A 83 11.59 3.22 3.15
C VAL A 83 12.26 4.31 3.98
N ALA A 84 11.60 4.86 5.00
CA ALA A 84 12.15 5.90 5.86
C ALA A 84 13.46 5.44 6.57
N LYS A 85 13.55 4.18 6.97
CA LYS A 85 14.78 3.62 7.56
C LYS A 85 15.98 3.61 6.59
N THR A 86 15.74 3.62 5.28
CA THR A 86 16.80 3.68 4.27
C THR A 86 17.40 5.08 4.19
N PHE A 87 16.61 6.11 4.48
CA PHE A 87 17.00 7.52 4.39
C PHE A 87 17.07 8.16 5.80
N LYS A 88 18.04 7.74 6.60
CA LYS A 88 18.15 8.07 8.04
C LYS A 88 18.20 9.56 8.38
N ASN A 89 18.70 10.39 7.45
CA ASN A 89 18.88 11.83 7.67
C ASN A 89 17.74 12.65 7.05
N ALA A 90 16.65 12.00 6.66
CA ALA A 90 15.51 12.67 6.04
C ALA A 90 14.22 12.40 6.83
N ILE A 91 13.38 13.41 6.95
CA ILE A 91 12.17 13.41 7.76
C ILE A 91 10.97 13.12 6.86
N LEU A 92 10.25 12.04 7.12
CA LEU A 92 9.12 11.60 6.32
C LEU A 92 7.98 12.64 6.34
N LEU A 93 7.52 13.07 5.15
CA LEU A 93 6.43 14.04 4.98
C LEU A 93 5.08 13.41 4.67
N ASN A 94 5.05 12.32 3.90
CA ASN A 94 3.82 11.61 3.56
C ASN A 94 4.01 10.10 3.62
N ARG A 95 2.90 9.38 3.73
CA ARG A 95 2.91 7.91 3.79
C ARG A 95 2.05 7.34 2.67
N LEU A 96 2.46 6.18 2.19
CA LEU A 96 1.68 5.31 1.32
C LEU A 96 1.43 3.98 2.03
N ASP A 97 0.31 3.34 1.74
CA ASP A 97 0.01 1.99 2.21
C ASP A 97 1.08 1.00 1.71
N LYS A 98 1.24 -0.12 2.40
CA LYS A 98 2.23 -1.16 2.05
C LYS A 98 2.13 -1.60 0.59
N GLU A 99 0.91 -1.82 0.11
CA GLU A 99 0.65 -2.31 -1.25
C GLU A 99 0.61 -1.19 -2.31
N THR A 100 0.57 0.07 -1.89
CA THR A 100 0.59 1.23 -2.78
C THR A 100 2.02 1.56 -3.18
N SER A 101 2.27 1.71 -4.48
CA SER A 101 3.52 2.27 -5.01
C SER A 101 3.36 3.75 -5.35
N GLY A 102 4.47 4.46 -5.50
CA GLY A 102 4.49 5.84 -5.96
C GLY A 102 5.27 6.80 -5.06
N VAL A 103 4.98 8.07 -5.20
CA VAL A 103 5.78 9.19 -4.67
C VAL A 103 5.71 9.29 -3.16
N MET A 104 6.86 9.23 -2.53
CA MET A 104 7.04 9.61 -1.13
C MET A 104 8.06 10.74 -1.02
N MET A 105 7.80 11.67 -0.12
CA MET A 105 8.61 12.86 0.09
C MET A 105 9.17 12.89 1.51
N PHE A 106 10.39 13.38 1.61
CA PHE A 106 11.11 13.58 2.87
C PHE A 106 11.69 14.99 2.90
N ALA A 107 11.62 15.65 4.03
CA ALA A 107 12.38 16.88 4.27
C ALA A 107 13.81 16.54 4.68
N LYS A 108 14.78 17.28 4.19
CA LYS A 108 16.20 17.16 4.56
C LYS A 108 16.56 18.08 5.73
N ASN A 109 15.71 19.04 6.05
CA ASN A 109 15.88 19.95 7.17
C ASN A 109 14.53 20.29 7.84
N GLU A 110 14.59 20.80 9.06
CA GLU A 110 13.39 21.13 9.86
C GLU A 110 12.61 22.33 9.32
N GLU A 111 13.26 23.29 8.69
CA GLU A 111 12.60 24.47 8.13
C GLU A 111 11.66 24.05 7.00
N PHE A 112 12.15 23.27 6.06
CA PHE A 112 11.33 22.71 4.99
C PHE A 112 10.23 21.80 5.53
N GLN A 113 10.53 20.97 6.55
CA GLN A 113 9.51 20.13 7.20
C GLN A 113 8.33 20.96 7.72
N LYS A 114 8.59 22.05 8.44
CA LYS A 114 7.55 22.94 8.98
C LYS A 114 6.70 23.56 7.87
N LYS A 115 7.33 24.01 6.79
CA LYS A 115 6.63 24.52 5.59
C LYS A 115 5.75 23.43 4.96
N ALA A 116 6.30 22.26 4.71
CA ALA A 116 5.59 21.14 4.10
C ALA A 116 4.38 20.69 4.95
N ILE A 117 4.54 20.54 6.26
CA ILE A 117 3.44 20.17 7.17
C ILE A 117 2.29 21.18 7.06
N LYS A 118 2.59 22.49 6.98
CA LYS A 118 1.57 23.52 6.81
C LYS A 118 0.81 23.37 5.48
N GLU A 119 1.52 23.08 4.38
CA GLU A 119 0.90 22.86 3.07
C GLU A 119 -0.02 21.62 3.06
N PHE A 120 0.44 20.52 3.66
CA PHE A 120 -0.39 19.31 3.83
C PHE A 120 -1.63 19.58 4.71
N ALA A 121 -1.46 20.28 5.84
CA ALA A 121 -2.55 20.59 6.76
C ALA A 121 -3.63 21.47 6.13
N GLN A 122 -3.24 22.35 5.21
CA GLN A 122 -4.12 23.27 4.48
C GLN A 122 -4.65 22.67 3.17
N ASN A 123 -4.42 21.37 2.92
CA ASN A 123 -4.81 20.66 1.70
C ASN A 123 -4.31 21.32 0.39
N ARG A 124 -3.18 22.04 0.43
CA ARG A 124 -2.58 22.69 -0.74
C ARG A 124 -1.63 21.78 -1.53
N VAL A 125 -1.38 20.57 -1.05
CA VAL A 125 -0.62 19.55 -1.77
C VAL A 125 -1.58 18.77 -2.67
N TYR A 126 -1.38 18.83 -3.97
CA TYR A 126 -2.15 18.02 -4.93
C TYR A 126 -1.75 16.55 -4.81
N LYS A 127 -2.75 15.67 -4.69
CA LYS A 127 -2.56 14.23 -4.50
C LYS A 127 -3.41 13.46 -5.48
N GLU A 128 -2.75 12.84 -6.46
CA GLU A 128 -3.37 12.04 -7.51
C GLU A 128 -2.91 10.59 -7.43
N TYR A 129 -3.84 9.68 -7.68
CA TYR A 129 -3.63 8.24 -7.68
C TYR A 129 -4.27 7.60 -8.89
N VAL A 130 -3.75 6.45 -9.29
CA VAL A 130 -4.37 5.58 -10.29
C VAL A 130 -4.65 4.23 -9.65
N ALA A 131 -5.83 3.69 -9.91
CA ALA A 131 -6.23 2.37 -9.42
C ALA A 131 -6.97 1.59 -10.51
N ILE A 132 -6.98 0.27 -10.35
CA ILE A 132 -7.88 -0.64 -11.08
C ILE A 132 -8.88 -1.16 -10.07
N VAL A 133 -10.15 -1.05 -10.39
CA VAL A 133 -11.27 -1.52 -9.56
C VAL A 133 -12.11 -2.54 -10.31
N GLU A 134 -12.80 -3.40 -9.58
CA GLU A 134 -13.89 -4.20 -10.13
C GLU A 134 -15.14 -3.34 -10.20
N GLY A 135 -15.89 -3.45 -11.30
CA GLY A 135 -17.04 -2.58 -11.58
C GLY A 135 -16.76 -1.59 -12.69
N LYS A 136 -17.85 -1.07 -13.27
CA LYS A 136 -17.82 -0.10 -14.37
C LYS A 136 -17.98 1.32 -13.82
N VAL A 137 -16.94 2.12 -13.94
CA VAL A 137 -16.96 3.56 -13.63
C VAL A 137 -16.98 4.31 -14.96
N ILE A 138 -18.12 4.90 -15.30
CA ILE A 138 -18.37 5.59 -16.60
C ILE A 138 -18.48 7.10 -16.45
N GLU A 139 -18.63 7.61 -15.24
CA GLU A 139 -18.75 9.03 -14.92
C GLU A 139 -17.96 9.39 -13.67
N GLU A 140 -17.80 10.69 -13.43
CA GLU A 140 -17.16 11.20 -12.21
C GLU A 140 -17.98 10.84 -10.96
N ILE A 141 -17.30 10.39 -9.90
CA ILE A 141 -17.92 10.11 -8.62
C ILE A 141 -17.22 10.96 -7.55
N VAL A 142 -17.97 11.77 -6.83
CA VAL A 142 -17.48 12.54 -5.68
C VAL A 142 -17.92 11.85 -4.39
N ILE A 143 -16.96 11.44 -3.57
CA ILE A 143 -17.19 10.78 -2.29
C ILE A 143 -16.72 11.72 -1.19
N ASP A 144 -17.68 12.43 -0.57
CA ASP A 144 -17.44 13.33 0.56
C ASP A 144 -18.03 12.70 1.83
N LYS A 145 -17.23 11.84 2.47
CA LYS A 145 -17.64 11.08 3.65
C LYS A 145 -16.53 11.06 4.69
N PRO A 146 -16.84 11.35 5.97
CA PRO A 146 -15.84 11.31 7.03
C PRO A 146 -15.36 9.89 7.32
N ILE A 147 -14.06 9.77 7.66
CA ILE A 147 -13.40 8.49 7.92
C ILE A 147 -12.97 8.43 9.39
N LEU A 148 -13.45 7.42 10.09
CA LEU A 148 -13.02 7.05 11.44
C LEU A 148 -11.94 5.97 11.34
N THR A 149 -10.79 6.23 11.95
CA THR A 149 -9.71 5.25 12.08
C THR A 149 -9.55 4.86 13.55
N THR A 150 -9.65 3.59 13.83
CA THR A 150 -9.39 2.99 15.14
C THR A 150 -8.14 2.12 15.07
N LYS A 151 -7.47 1.93 16.21
CA LYS A 151 -6.36 0.98 16.32
C LYS A 151 -6.79 -0.17 17.23
N ASP A 152 -6.69 -1.38 16.73
CA ASP A 152 -6.94 -2.59 17.48
C ASP A 152 -5.68 -3.47 17.40
N ARG A 153 -5.06 -3.74 18.56
CA ARG A 153 -3.81 -4.52 18.67
C ARG A 153 -2.70 -4.06 17.71
N GLY A 154 -2.59 -2.73 17.52
CA GLY A 154 -1.60 -2.13 16.63
C GLY A 154 -1.98 -2.09 15.16
N VAL A 155 -3.12 -2.67 14.76
CA VAL A 155 -3.62 -2.65 13.39
C VAL A 155 -4.62 -1.50 13.24
N ALA A 156 -4.39 -0.62 12.27
CA ALA A 156 -5.31 0.46 11.94
C ALA A 156 -6.49 -0.10 11.11
N LYS A 157 -7.72 0.16 11.57
CA LYS A 157 -8.96 -0.11 10.86
C LYS A 157 -9.66 1.20 10.55
N SER A 158 -10.01 1.43 9.29
CA SER A 158 -10.71 2.65 8.86
C SER A 158 -12.04 2.31 8.23
N LYS A 159 -13.06 3.12 8.49
CA LYS A 159 -14.41 3.01 7.92
C LYS A 159 -15.02 4.39 7.72
N VAL A 160 -16.00 4.50 6.83
CA VAL A 160 -16.88 5.67 6.78
C VAL A 160 -17.72 5.71 8.04
N ASP A 161 -17.69 6.83 8.76
CA ASP A 161 -18.40 7.00 10.01
C ASP A 161 -18.59 8.50 10.29
N LYS A 162 -19.80 8.93 10.72
CA LYS A 162 -20.12 10.33 11.04
C LYS A 162 -19.22 10.97 12.08
N ASN A 163 -18.64 10.18 12.96
CA ASN A 163 -17.70 10.64 13.99
C ASN A 163 -16.24 10.67 13.50
N GLY A 164 -16.02 10.39 12.21
CA GLY A 164 -14.71 10.41 11.59
C GLY A 164 -14.21 11.82 11.24
N LYS A 165 -13.00 11.89 10.75
CA LYS A 165 -12.41 13.12 10.22
C LYS A 165 -12.88 13.33 8.78
N SER A 166 -13.18 14.60 8.40
CA SER A 166 -13.54 14.96 7.03
C SER A 166 -12.54 14.40 6.02
N ALA A 167 -13.09 13.83 4.94
CA ALA A 167 -12.32 13.25 3.84
C ALA A 167 -13.13 13.34 2.55
N LYS A 168 -12.47 13.74 1.46
CA LYS A 168 -13.08 13.83 0.14
C LYS A 168 -12.17 13.19 -0.90
N THR A 169 -12.77 12.37 -1.77
CA THR A 169 -12.13 11.69 -2.88
C THR A 169 -12.97 11.90 -4.13
N THR A 170 -12.35 12.38 -5.19
CA THR A 170 -12.97 12.46 -6.52
C THR A 170 -12.38 11.40 -7.41
N VAL A 171 -13.25 10.62 -8.06
CA VAL A 171 -12.92 9.50 -8.94
C VAL A 171 -13.25 9.90 -10.37
N TYR A 172 -12.30 9.74 -11.27
CA TYR A 172 -12.47 9.99 -12.71
C TYR A 172 -12.27 8.69 -13.50
N PRO A 173 -13.17 8.32 -14.41
CA PRO A 173 -12.95 7.19 -15.30
C PRO A 173 -11.79 7.49 -16.27
N LEU A 174 -10.91 6.50 -16.47
CA LEU A 174 -9.86 6.56 -17.49
C LEU A 174 -10.08 5.53 -18.58
N LEU A 175 -10.45 4.30 -18.20
CA LEU A 175 -10.67 3.19 -19.12
C LEU A 175 -11.60 2.17 -18.47
N VAL A 176 -12.54 1.63 -19.24
CA VAL A 176 -13.40 0.50 -18.84
C VAL A 176 -13.10 -0.70 -19.73
N GLU A 177 -12.78 -1.83 -19.14
CA GLU A 177 -12.49 -3.07 -19.83
C GLU A 177 -13.19 -4.24 -19.13
N GLY A 178 -14.19 -4.84 -19.80
CA GLY A 178 -15.03 -5.88 -19.21
C GLY A 178 -15.75 -5.37 -17.95
N ASN A 179 -15.52 -6.05 -16.82
CA ASN A 179 -16.05 -5.66 -15.50
C ASN A 179 -15.00 -4.94 -14.64
N LYS A 180 -14.02 -4.28 -15.26
CA LYS A 180 -12.99 -3.53 -14.55
C LYS A 180 -12.87 -2.13 -15.08
N SER A 181 -12.50 -1.21 -14.21
CA SER A 181 -12.20 0.17 -14.60
C SER A 181 -10.84 0.59 -14.08
N LYS A 182 -10.05 1.22 -14.96
CA LYS A 182 -8.90 2.03 -14.56
C LYS A 182 -9.40 3.42 -14.26
N ILE A 183 -9.10 3.91 -13.08
CA ILE A 183 -9.61 5.20 -12.59
C ILE A 183 -8.46 6.08 -12.10
N LYS A 184 -8.65 7.38 -12.22
CA LYS A 184 -7.85 8.40 -11.55
C LYS A 184 -8.59 8.86 -10.30
N LEU A 185 -7.87 9.07 -9.22
CA LEU A 185 -8.43 9.56 -7.96
C LEU A 185 -7.65 10.80 -7.50
N VAL A 186 -8.39 11.83 -7.13
CA VAL A 186 -7.84 13.04 -6.49
C VAL A 186 -8.37 13.09 -5.06
N ILE A 187 -7.47 13.27 -4.08
CA ILE A 187 -7.84 13.35 -2.67
C ILE A 187 -7.45 14.70 -2.07
N GLU A 188 -8.36 15.34 -1.35
CA GLU A 188 -8.08 16.57 -0.64
C GLU A 188 -7.33 16.31 0.67
N SER A 189 -7.72 15.28 1.41
CA SER A 189 -7.07 14.84 2.66
C SER A 189 -6.28 13.55 2.47
N GLY A 190 -5.52 13.12 3.48
CA GLY A 190 -4.75 11.87 3.46
C GLY A 190 -5.09 11.01 4.69
N ARG A 191 -6.36 10.55 4.84
CA ARG A 191 -6.75 9.67 5.95
C ARG A 191 -6.24 8.26 5.70
N THR A 192 -6.00 7.52 6.77
CA THR A 192 -5.56 6.12 6.69
C THR A 192 -6.53 5.31 5.84
N HIS A 193 -6.01 4.65 4.79
CA HIS A 193 -6.77 3.85 3.82
C HIS A 193 -7.90 4.61 3.12
N GLN A 194 -7.83 5.95 2.99
CA GLN A 194 -8.93 6.78 2.50
C GLN A 194 -9.52 6.29 1.18
N ILE A 195 -8.69 6.12 0.16
CA ILE A 195 -9.14 5.67 -1.16
C ILE A 195 -9.85 4.32 -1.06
N ARG A 196 -9.26 3.36 -0.37
CA ARG A 196 -9.82 2.00 -0.22
C ARG A 196 -11.16 2.02 0.50
N VAL A 197 -11.28 2.82 1.57
CA VAL A 197 -12.52 2.97 2.35
C VAL A 197 -13.61 3.65 1.54
N HIS A 198 -13.27 4.70 0.80
CA HIS A 198 -14.22 5.43 -0.04
C HIS A 198 -14.69 4.60 -1.24
N LEU A 199 -13.78 3.91 -1.94
CA LEU A 199 -14.16 3.04 -3.04
C LEU A 199 -15.08 1.91 -2.56
N ASN A 200 -14.72 1.23 -1.46
CA ASN A 200 -15.57 0.18 -0.88
C ASN A 200 -16.95 0.72 -0.45
N PHE A 201 -17.05 1.97 0.02
CA PHE A 201 -18.32 2.60 0.41
C PHE A 201 -19.28 2.77 -0.78
N VAL A 202 -18.75 2.96 -1.99
CA VAL A 202 -19.54 3.10 -3.22
C VAL A 202 -19.60 1.81 -4.03
N GLY A 203 -19.11 0.68 -3.50
CA GLY A 203 -19.22 -0.64 -4.13
C GLY A 203 -18.16 -0.95 -5.19
N LEU A 204 -17.00 -0.30 -5.12
CA LEU A 204 -15.86 -0.46 -6.04
C LEU A 204 -14.66 -1.12 -5.35
#